data_5bc4b760d19fc5217a795fecf34d91ab
#
_entry.id   5bc4b760d19fc5217a795fecf34d91ab
#
_cell.length_a   1.000
_cell.length_b   1.000
_cell.length_c   1.000
_cell.angle_alpha   90.00
_cell.angle_beta   90.00
_cell.angle_gamma   90.00
#
_symmetry.space_group_name_H-M   'P 1'
#
loop_
_entity.id
_entity.type
_entity.pdbx_description
1 polymer ?
#
loop_
_entity_poly.entity_id
_entity_poly.type
_entity_poly.pdbx_seq_one_letter_code
_entity_poly.pdbx_strand_id
1 'polypeptide(L)'
;MSINPYYKRKAMTVNYKLLRTSGKLAQRKALRIVPIKKDVTGIERICQRIQQTTTLTTADILGTISALKTELAEELKSGNTVHLPGIGFFSLALKGDMYEDPKTHRHQLRNVAVRKIRFRPDKDFHEALGKMIFENKTYKDGTSTLPIKSAVNAALKELFDESPIITVNALRRRLSLSTTYAYQLAAQLEREKKIINIGSRYRKIYKKA
;
A
#
# COMPACT_ATOMS: atom_id res chain seq x y z
N MET A 1 -26.13 26.92 -17.98
CA MET A 1 -25.95 25.46 -17.81
C MET A 1 -26.15 25.13 -16.33
N SER A 2 -27.30 24.51 -16.01
CA SER A 2 -27.67 24.19 -14.62
C SER A 2 -26.90 22.95 -14.15
N ILE A 3 -26.08 23.11 -13.14
CA ILE A 3 -25.33 22.01 -12.51
C ILE A 3 -26.32 21.16 -11.72
N ASN A 4 -26.50 19.93 -12.11
CA ASN A 4 -27.39 18.96 -11.49
C ASN A 4 -27.06 18.80 -9.98
N PRO A 5 -27.99 19.14 -9.04
CA PRO A 5 -27.73 19.18 -7.59
C PRO A 5 -27.51 17.79 -6.95
N TYR A 6 -27.73 16.70 -7.67
CA TYR A 6 -27.60 15.33 -7.15
C TYR A 6 -26.16 14.80 -7.05
N TYR A 7 -25.16 15.53 -7.52
CA TYR A 7 -23.74 15.14 -7.41
C TYR A 7 -22.94 15.97 -6.40
N LYS A 8 -23.48 16.19 -5.19
CA LYS A 8 -22.57 16.48 -4.06
C LYS A 8 -21.76 15.20 -3.78
N ARG A 9 -20.70 14.99 -4.55
CA ARG A 9 -19.71 13.95 -4.23
C ARG A 9 -19.19 14.23 -2.84
N LYS A 10 -19.59 13.39 -1.88
CA LYS A 10 -19.03 13.41 -0.52
C LYS A 10 -17.53 13.42 -0.67
N ALA A 11 -16.85 14.43 -0.12
CA ALA A 11 -15.41 14.57 -0.24
C ALA A 11 -14.72 13.24 0.12
N MET A 12 -14.00 12.67 -0.84
CA MET A 12 -13.40 11.36 -0.65
C MET A 12 -12.23 11.47 0.31
N THR A 13 -12.31 10.77 1.43
CA THR A 13 -11.25 10.73 2.43
C THR A 13 -10.29 9.59 2.13
N VAL A 14 -9.01 9.91 1.99
CA VAL A 14 -7.92 8.96 1.86
C VAL A 14 -7.25 8.80 3.22
N ASN A 15 -7.36 7.60 3.78
CA ASN A 15 -6.71 7.30 5.05
C ASN A 15 -5.23 6.97 4.82
N TYR A 16 -4.36 7.47 5.68
CA TYR A 16 -2.94 7.16 5.64
C TYR A 16 -2.39 6.82 7.03
N LYS A 17 -1.25 6.17 7.06
CA LYS A 17 -0.49 5.91 8.27
C LYS A 17 0.98 6.23 8.08
N LEU A 18 1.64 6.57 9.18
CA LEU A 18 3.07 6.79 9.26
C LEU A 18 3.75 5.49 9.67
N LEU A 19 4.70 5.03 8.90
CA LEU A 19 5.50 3.86 9.20
C LEU A 19 6.96 4.26 9.37
N ARG A 20 7.64 3.65 10.33
CA ARG A 20 9.10 3.77 10.42
C ARG A 20 9.75 3.13 9.21
N THR A 21 10.71 3.82 8.64
CA THR A 21 11.59 3.25 7.62
C THR A 21 12.64 2.39 8.28
N SER A 22 12.98 1.26 7.65
CA SER A 22 14.03 0.34 8.09
C SER A 22 15.12 0.21 7.03
N GLY A 23 16.29 -0.28 7.42
CA GLY A 23 17.44 -0.47 6.55
C GLY A 23 18.09 0.85 6.10
N LYS A 24 18.76 0.85 4.94
CA LYS A 24 19.50 2.01 4.40
C LYS A 24 18.66 3.29 4.23
N LEU A 25 17.35 3.16 4.07
CA LEU A 25 16.44 4.31 3.97
C LEU A 25 16.17 5.00 5.32
N ALA A 26 16.36 4.30 6.45
CA ALA A 26 16.19 4.86 7.79
C ALA A 26 17.18 5.99 8.10
N GLN A 27 18.34 5.98 7.45
CA GLN A 27 19.36 7.04 7.59
C GLN A 27 18.91 8.39 7.00
N ARG A 28 17.97 8.38 6.03
CA ARG A 28 17.50 9.59 5.34
C ARG A 28 16.16 10.11 5.86
N LYS A 29 15.23 9.24 6.22
CA LYS A 29 13.90 9.60 6.73
C LYS A 29 13.44 8.59 7.77
N ALA A 30 13.21 9.06 9.00
CA ALA A 30 12.73 8.21 10.08
C ALA A 30 11.31 7.66 9.86
N LEU A 31 10.45 8.42 9.18
CA LEU A 31 9.05 8.08 8.91
C LEU A 31 8.72 8.22 7.43
N ARG A 32 7.84 7.34 6.94
CA ARG A 32 7.24 7.42 5.61
C ARG A 32 5.72 7.40 5.70
N ILE A 33 5.07 8.16 4.84
CA ILE A 33 3.62 8.17 4.69
C ILE A 33 3.23 7.00 3.79
N VAL A 34 2.27 6.20 4.23
CA VAL A 34 1.73 5.08 3.45
C VAL A 34 0.21 5.18 3.43
N PRO A 35 -0.42 5.25 2.24
CA PRO A 35 -1.88 5.22 2.15
C PRO A 35 -2.41 3.86 2.60
N ILE A 36 -3.53 3.87 3.33
CA ILE A 36 -4.23 2.66 3.70
C ILE A 36 -5.08 2.27 2.50
N LYS A 37 -4.67 1.21 1.82
CA LYS A 37 -5.44 0.65 0.70
C LYS A 37 -6.75 0.08 1.24
N LYS A 38 -7.85 0.44 0.59
CA LYS A 38 -9.15 -0.17 0.83
C LYS A 38 -9.24 -1.45 0.00
N ASP A 39 -10.05 -1.41 -1.06
CA ASP A 39 -10.28 -2.54 -1.93
C ASP A 39 -9.69 -2.29 -3.33
N VAL A 40 -9.49 -3.36 -4.09
CA VAL A 40 -9.19 -3.28 -5.51
C VAL A 40 -10.53 -3.22 -6.26
N THR A 41 -10.78 -2.12 -6.96
CA THR A 41 -11.96 -2.00 -7.80
C THR A 41 -11.73 -2.76 -9.10
N GLY A 42 -12.54 -3.78 -9.36
CA GLY A 42 -12.53 -4.52 -10.61
C GLY A 42 -13.07 -3.72 -11.78
N ILE A 43 -12.79 -4.20 -13.00
CA ILE A 43 -13.19 -3.54 -14.24
C ILE A 43 -14.73 -3.48 -14.39
N GLU A 44 -15.45 -4.51 -13.91
CA GLU A 44 -16.88 -4.61 -13.98
C GLU A 44 -17.57 -3.41 -13.31
N ARG A 45 -17.10 -3.02 -12.14
CA ARG A 45 -17.63 -1.86 -11.42
C ARG A 45 -17.33 -0.55 -12.13
N ILE A 46 -16.24 -0.46 -12.86
CA ILE A 46 -15.89 0.71 -13.69
C ILE A 46 -16.83 0.76 -14.88
N CYS A 47 -17.02 -0.37 -15.58
CA CYS A 47 -17.94 -0.49 -16.71
C CYS A 47 -19.37 -0.10 -16.34
N GLN A 48 -19.89 -0.60 -15.22
CA GLN A 48 -21.22 -0.22 -14.73
C GLN A 48 -21.38 1.29 -14.54
N ARG A 49 -20.37 1.97 -14.01
CA ARG A 49 -20.41 3.43 -13.83
C ARG A 49 -20.34 4.19 -15.16
N ILE A 50 -19.54 3.72 -16.10
CA ILE A 50 -19.47 4.32 -17.45
C ILE A 50 -20.80 4.14 -18.16
N GLN A 51 -21.38 2.95 -18.11
CA GLN A 51 -22.69 2.66 -18.71
C GLN A 51 -23.81 3.54 -18.14
N GLN A 52 -23.77 3.92 -16.88
CA GLN A 52 -24.76 4.83 -16.25
C GLN A 52 -24.67 6.27 -16.80
N THR A 53 -23.57 6.65 -17.41
CA THR A 53 -23.29 8.02 -17.86
C THR A 53 -23.08 8.15 -19.36
N THR A 54 -23.05 7.03 -20.07
CA THR A 54 -22.83 6.96 -21.51
C THR A 54 -23.76 5.92 -22.15
N THR A 55 -23.79 5.89 -23.48
CA THR A 55 -24.53 4.86 -24.25
C THR A 55 -23.72 3.58 -24.47
N LEU A 56 -22.47 3.52 -24.00
CA LEU A 56 -21.59 2.36 -24.17
C LEU A 56 -22.06 1.19 -23.31
N THR A 57 -22.11 0.00 -23.90
CA THR A 57 -22.35 -1.24 -23.17
C THR A 57 -21.06 -1.71 -22.45
N THR A 58 -21.21 -2.57 -21.46
CA THR A 58 -20.06 -3.21 -20.80
C THR A 58 -19.15 -3.95 -21.80
N ALA A 59 -19.74 -4.58 -22.83
CA ALA A 59 -19.00 -5.28 -23.87
C ALA A 59 -18.14 -4.31 -24.71
N ASP A 60 -18.71 -3.17 -25.10
CA ASP A 60 -18.00 -2.14 -25.88
C ASP A 60 -16.79 -1.59 -25.08
N ILE A 61 -16.99 -1.33 -23.79
CA ILE A 61 -15.94 -0.82 -22.92
C ILE A 61 -14.80 -1.85 -22.77
N LEU A 62 -15.12 -3.11 -22.52
CA LEU A 62 -14.14 -4.18 -22.39
C LEU A 62 -13.41 -4.42 -23.71
N GLY A 63 -14.12 -4.41 -24.84
CA GLY A 63 -13.54 -4.51 -26.18
C GLY A 63 -12.54 -3.39 -26.45
N THR A 64 -12.93 -2.14 -26.17
CA THR A 64 -12.07 -0.97 -26.35
C THR A 64 -10.81 -1.04 -25.48
N ILE A 65 -10.93 -1.43 -24.21
CA ILE A 65 -9.77 -1.58 -23.32
C ILE A 65 -8.85 -2.70 -23.81
N SER A 66 -9.41 -3.80 -24.31
CA SER A 66 -8.62 -4.90 -24.84
C SER A 66 -7.86 -4.50 -26.12
N ALA A 67 -8.51 -3.80 -27.04
CA ALA A 67 -7.88 -3.28 -28.23
C ALA A 67 -6.76 -2.27 -27.87
N LEU A 68 -7.06 -1.31 -27.00
CA LEU A 68 -6.09 -0.32 -26.53
C LEU A 68 -4.85 -0.97 -25.91
N LYS A 69 -5.04 -2.02 -25.08
CA LYS A 69 -3.93 -2.77 -24.50
C LYS A 69 -3.04 -3.39 -25.58
N THR A 70 -3.63 -3.93 -26.65
CA THR A 70 -2.89 -4.56 -27.74
C THR A 70 -2.08 -3.52 -28.50
N GLU A 71 -2.70 -2.43 -28.91
CA GLU A 71 -2.01 -1.33 -29.63
C GLU A 71 -0.88 -0.71 -28.79
N LEU A 72 -1.14 -0.46 -27.50
CA LEU A 72 -0.09 0.00 -26.57
C LEU A 72 1.11 -0.95 -26.53
N ALA A 73 0.86 -2.25 -26.51
CA ALA A 73 1.93 -3.24 -26.45
C ALA A 73 2.75 -3.26 -27.74
N GLU A 74 2.11 -3.16 -28.92
CA GLU A 74 2.81 -3.12 -30.20
C GLU A 74 3.65 -1.84 -30.36
N GLU A 75 3.12 -0.70 -30.01
CA GLU A 75 3.87 0.57 -30.06
C GLU A 75 5.08 0.55 -29.11
N LEU A 76 4.91 0.03 -27.89
CA LEU A 76 6.01 -0.10 -26.96
C LEU A 76 7.08 -1.11 -27.43
N LYS A 77 6.71 -2.21 -28.08
CA LYS A 77 7.64 -3.16 -28.71
C LYS A 77 8.44 -2.50 -29.84
N SER A 78 7.83 -1.60 -30.57
CA SER A 78 8.48 -0.81 -31.61
C SER A 78 9.43 0.27 -31.04
N GLY A 79 9.52 0.40 -29.72
CA GLY A 79 10.38 1.37 -29.03
C GLY A 79 9.74 2.74 -28.85
N ASN A 80 8.49 2.91 -29.25
CA ASN A 80 7.78 4.17 -29.16
C ASN A 80 7.34 4.49 -27.71
N THR A 81 7.19 5.77 -27.43
CA THR A 81 6.48 6.25 -26.23
C THR A 81 5.06 6.58 -26.64
N VAL A 82 4.07 6.02 -25.97
CA VAL A 82 2.66 6.25 -26.26
C VAL A 82 2.10 7.30 -25.33
N HIS A 83 1.46 8.31 -25.87
CA HIS A 83 0.72 9.33 -25.14
C HIS A 83 -0.78 9.10 -25.30
N LEU A 84 -1.47 8.88 -24.19
CA LEU A 84 -2.93 8.87 -24.13
C LEU A 84 -3.37 10.19 -23.51
N PRO A 85 -3.92 11.12 -24.30
CA PRO A 85 -4.31 12.44 -23.82
C PRO A 85 -5.27 12.37 -22.63
N GLY A 86 -5.01 13.15 -21.58
CA GLY A 86 -5.78 13.15 -20.34
C GLY A 86 -5.51 11.97 -19.40
N ILE A 87 -4.66 11.02 -19.81
CA ILE A 87 -4.23 9.89 -18.99
C ILE A 87 -2.73 10.01 -18.68
N GLY A 88 -1.89 9.98 -19.75
CA GLY A 88 -0.45 10.10 -19.55
C GLY A 88 0.37 9.33 -20.58
N PHE A 89 1.67 9.25 -20.30
CA PHE A 89 2.69 8.66 -21.15
C PHE A 89 3.10 7.27 -20.67
N PHE A 90 3.21 6.34 -21.60
CA PHE A 90 3.71 4.99 -21.39
C PHE A 90 5.02 4.82 -22.14
N SER A 91 6.05 4.31 -21.47
CA SER A 91 7.37 4.07 -22.07
C SER A 91 8.02 2.84 -21.45
N LEU A 92 9.01 2.25 -22.13
CA LEU A 92 9.79 1.15 -21.60
C LEU A 92 10.95 1.63 -20.73
N ALA A 93 11.24 0.84 -19.70
CA ALA A 93 12.52 0.89 -19.00
C ALA A 93 13.24 -0.43 -19.21
N LEU A 94 14.46 -0.35 -19.69
CA LEU A 94 15.29 -1.51 -19.94
C LEU A 94 16.21 -1.80 -18.73
N LYS A 95 16.70 -3.03 -18.66
CA LYS A 95 17.79 -3.49 -17.80
C LYS A 95 18.74 -4.34 -18.63
N GLY A 96 19.96 -4.43 -18.18
CA GLY A 96 20.99 -5.26 -18.81
C GLY A 96 22.27 -5.19 -17.99
N ASP A 97 23.21 -6.05 -18.31
CA ASP A 97 24.53 -6.07 -17.68
C ASP A 97 25.44 -5.16 -18.47
N MET A 98 26.04 -4.17 -17.78
CA MET A 98 26.96 -3.24 -18.41
C MET A 98 28.29 -3.96 -18.68
N TYR A 99 28.77 -3.86 -19.90
CA TYR A 99 30.02 -4.44 -20.33
C TYR A 99 30.83 -3.38 -21.10
N GLU A 100 32.10 -3.26 -20.76
CA GLU A 100 33.04 -2.43 -21.50
C GLU A 100 33.81 -3.32 -22.49
N ASP A 101 33.77 -2.96 -23.77
CA ASP A 101 34.53 -3.64 -24.82
C ASP A 101 36.04 -3.37 -24.62
N PRO A 102 36.87 -4.40 -24.42
CA PRO A 102 38.29 -4.21 -24.16
C PRO A 102 39.08 -3.53 -25.30
N LYS A 103 38.56 -3.60 -26.53
CA LYS A 103 39.25 -3.03 -27.71
C LYS A 103 38.83 -1.59 -27.97
N THR A 104 37.57 -1.28 -27.77
CA THR A 104 37.02 0.03 -28.16
C THR A 104 36.75 0.93 -26.98
N HIS A 105 36.84 0.41 -25.73
CA HIS A 105 36.49 1.10 -24.48
C HIS A 105 35.03 1.66 -24.46
N ARG A 106 34.18 1.12 -25.32
CA ARG A 106 32.75 1.53 -25.39
C ARG A 106 31.91 0.65 -24.48
N HIS A 107 31.04 1.30 -23.71
CA HIS A 107 30.06 0.59 -22.89
C HIS A 107 28.92 0.03 -23.76
N GLN A 108 28.60 -1.22 -23.54
CA GLN A 108 27.50 -1.95 -24.17
C GLN A 108 26.66 -2.64 -23.11
N LEU A 109 25.41 -2.95 -23.43
CA LEU A 109 24.54 -3.76 -22.58
C LEU A 109 24.48 -5.17 -23.13
N ARG A 110 24.69 -6.16 -22.25
CA ARG A 110 24.40 -7.57 -22.49
C ARG A 110 23.12 -7.97 -21.78
N ASN A 111 22.46 -9.03 -22.25
CA ASN A 111 21.24 -9.54 -21.64
C ASN A 111 20.15 -8.48 -21.48
N VAL A 112 19.95 -7.66 -22.53
CA VAL A 112 18.98 -6.58 -22.50
C VAL A 112 17.58 -7.15 -22.39
N ALA A 113 16.83 -6.69 -21.40
CA ALA A 113 15.44 -7.09 -21.19
C ALA A 113 14.58 -5.92 -20.71
N VAL A 114 13.28 -6.02 -20.90
CA VAL A 114 12.34 -5.05 -20.34
C VAL A 114 12.34 -5.19 -18.82
N ARG A 115 12.67 -4.10 -18.12
CA ARG A 115 12.59 -4.03 -16.66
C ARG A 115 11.17 -3.77 -16.19
N LYS A 116 10.50 -2.78 -16.80
CA LYS A 116 9.13 -2.37 -16.49
C LYS A 116 8.59 -1.42 -17.53
N ILE A 117 7.27 -1.32 -17.58
CA ILE A 117 6.60 -0.20 -18.24
C ILE A 117 6.59 0.98 -17.26
N ARG A 118 7.02 2.15 -17.72
CA ARG A 118 6.91 3.41 -16.97
C ARG A 118 5.63 4.10 -17.37
N PHE A 119 4.90 4.58 -16.38
CA PHE A 119 3.74 5.43 -16.55
C PHE A 119 4.05 6.81 -15.95
N ARG A 120 3.79 7.86 -16.72
CA ARG A 120 3.86 9.25 -16.26
C ARG A 120 2.50 9.89 -16.53
N PRO A 121 1.72 10.23 -15.48
CA PRO A 121 0.41 10.83 -15.66
C PRO A 121 0.51 12.20 -16.32
N ASP A 122 -0.52 12.58 -17.07
CA ASP A 122 -0.71 13.94 -17.54
C ASP A 122 -1.08 14.87 -16.38
N LYS A 123 -0.87 16.15 -16.58
CA LYS A 123 -1.24 17.19 -15.62
C LYS A 123 -2.74 17.15 -15.34
N ASP A 124 -3.54 17.03 -16.37
CA ASP A 124 -5.00 16.96 -16.30
C ASP A 124 -5.47 15.77 -15.46
N PHE A 125 -4.79 14.61 -15.58
CA PHE A 125 -5.10 13.43 -14.78
C PHE A 125 -4.80 13.67 -13.30
N HIS A 126 -3.73 14.40 -13.01
CA HIS A 126 -3.40 14.77 -11.63
C HIS A 126 -4.39 15.80 -11.08
N GLU A 127 -4.77 16.79 -11.88
CA GLU A 127 -5.74 17.83 -11.51
C GLU A 127 -7.15 17.24 -11.30
N ALA A 128 -7.51 16.20 -12.04
CA ALA A 128 -8.78 15.47 -11.88
C ALA A 128 -8.95 14.82 -10.49
N LEU A 129 -7.85 14.58 -9.74
CA LEU A 129 -7.93 14.13 -8.36
C LEU A 129 -8.55 15.20 -7.44
N GLY A 130 -8.43 16.49 -7.81
CA GLY A 130 -9.04 17.61 -7.11
C GLY A 130 -8.61 17.72 -5.64
N LYS A 131 -9.47 18.36 -4.84
CA LYS A 131 -9.26 18.46 -3.39
C LYS A 131 -9.68 17.18 -2.69
N MET A 132 -8.70 16.41 -2.20
CA MET A 132 -8.93 15.22 -1.38
C MET A 132 -8.73 15.55 0.10
N ILE A 133 -9.50 14.89 0.96
CA ILE A 133 -9.31 14.96 2.41
C ILE A 133 -8.42 13.79 2.83
N PHE A 134 -7.38 14.09 3.62
CA PHE A 134 -6.49 13.07 4.14
C PHE A 134 -6.68 12.93 5.66
N GLU A 135 -6.90 11.70 6.13
CA GLU A 135 -7.05 11.39 7.54
C GLU A 135 -5.93 10.48 8.03
N ASN A 136 -5.25 10.91 9.08
CA ASN A 136 -4.20 10.13 9.72
C ASN A 136 -4.83 9.05 10.62
N LYS A 137 -4.61 7.79 10.27
CA LYS A 137 -5.06 6.60 11.04
C LYS A 137 -3.92 5.87 11.74
N THR A 138 -2.74 6.48 11.84
CA THR A 138 -1.54 5.84 12.42
C THR A 138 -1.82 5.23 13.77
N TYR A 139 -2.57 5.93 14.62
CA TYR A 139 -2.84 5.48 15.99
C TYR A 139 -4.16 4.71 16.14
N LYS A 140 -5.08 4.82 15.16
CA LYS A 140 -6.36 4.09 15.20
C LYS A 140 -6.23 2.64 14.70
N ASP A 141 -5.34 2.40 13.74
CA ASP A 141 -5.16 1.08 13.10
C ASP A 141 -4.00 0.27 13.69
N GLY A 142 -3.45 0.73 14.81
CA GLY A 142 -2.28 0.14 15.45
C GLY A 142 -0.96 0.71 14.95
N THR A 143 -0.07 1.03 15.87
CA THR A 143 1.24 1.61 15.55
C THR A 143 2.29 0.52 15.40
N SER A 144 3.29 0.77 14.56
CA SER A 144 4.55 0.02 14.55
C SER A 144 5.57 0.57 15.56
N THR A 145 5.14 1.44 16.48
CA THR A 145 6.00 1.98 17.54
C THR A 145 5.81 1.13 18.77
N LEU A 146 6.90 0.61 19.31
CA LEU A 146 6.85 -0.09 20.59
C LEU A 146 6.42 0.90 21.67
N PRO A 147 5.41 0.57 22.47
CA PRO A 147 4.97 1.42 23.56
C PRO A 147 6.07 1.51 24.63
N ILE A 148 6.08 2.62 25.37
CA ILE A 148 6.97 2.78 26.52
C ILE A 148 6.69 1.72 27.58
N LYS A 149 7.72 1.30 28.31
CA LYS A 149 7.61 0.23 29.33
C LYS A 149 6.52 0.48 30.36
N SER A 150 6.31 1.74 30.75
CA SER A 150 5.23 2.13 31.68
C SER A 150 3.84 1.83 31.12
N ALA A 151 3.59 2.16 29.84
CA ALA A 151 2.32 1.89 29.15
C ALA A 151 2.07 0.38 28.99
N VAL A 152 3.13 -0.40 28.72
CA VAL A 152 3.04 -1.87 28.64
C VAL A 152 2.66 -2.46 30.01
N ASN A 153 3.32 -2.01 31.09
CA ASN A 153 3.04 -2.51 32.44
C ASN A 153 1.61 -2.13 32.88
N ALA A 154 1.15 -0.92 32.59
CA ALA A 154 -0.22 -0.49 32.86
C ALA A 154 -1.24 -1.36 32.10
N ALA A 155 -1.02 -1.58 30.80
CA ALA A 155 -1.89 -2.43 29.98
C ALA A 155 -1.92 -3.89 30.46
N LEU A 156 -0.78 -4.44 30.88
CA LEU A 156 -0.73 -5.78 31.43
C LEU A 156 -1.51 -5.88 32.73
N LYS A 157 -1.38 -4.89 33.63
CA LYS A 157 -2.12 -4.85 34.89
C LYS A 157 -3.61 -4.86 34.63
N GLU A 158 -4.11 -3.94 33.79
CA GLU A 158 -5.52 -3.85 33.44
C GLU A 158 -6.06 -5.14 32.77
N LEU A 159 -5.30 -5.73 31.84
CA LEU A 159 -5.72 -6.97 31.19
C LEU A 159 -5.77 -8.17 32.15
N PHE A 160 -4.86 -8.26 33.11
CA PHE A 160 -4.86 -9.33 34.10
C PHE A 160 -5.85 -9.07 35.23
N ASP A 161 -6.24 -7.82 35.50
CA ASP A 161 -7.35 -7.49 36.40
C ASP A 161 -8.70 -7.89 35.79
N GLU A 162 -8.85 -7.79 34.44
CA GLU A 162 -10.05 -8.20 33.70
C GLU A 162 -10.13 -9.73 33.48
N SER A 163 -8.99 -10.40 33.32
CA SER A 163 -8.97 -11.85 32.99
C SER A 163 -7.65 -12.50 33.45
N PRO A 164 -7.70 -13.71 34.07
CA PRO A 164 -6.50 -14.43 34.50
C PRO A 164 -5.61 -14.86 33.31
N ILE A 165 -6.14 -14.85 32.09
CA ILE A 165 -5.44 -15.21 30.85
C ILE A 165 -5.63 -14.13 29.81
N ILE A 166 -4.58 -13.86 29.04
CA ILE A 166 -4.61 -12.89 27.97
C ILE A 166 -4.14 -13.49 26.65
N THR A 167 -4.62 -12.97 25.54
CA THR A 167 -4.17 -13.36 24.19
C THR A 167 -3.32 -12.25 23.56
N VAL A 168 -2.53 -12.59 22.52
CA VAL A 168 -1.81 -11.57 21.74
C VAL A 168 -2.76 -10.53 21.17
N ASN A 169 -3.99 -10.93 20.78
CA ASN A 169 -5.00 -9.99 20.27
C ASN A 169 -5.52 -9.02 21.34
N ALA A 170 -5.66 -9.45 22.59
CA ALA A 170 -6.03 -8.57 23.69
C ALA A 170 -4.94 -7.51 23.92
N LEU A 171 -3.67 -7.94 24.00
CA LEU A 171 -2.52 -7.06 24.11
C LEU A 171 -2.41 -6.08 22.91
N ARG A 172 -2.65 -6.60 21.70
CA ARG A 172 -2.67 -5.80 20.47
C ARG A 172 -3.71 -4.69 20.52
N ARG A 173 -4.94 -5.03 20.91
CA ARG A 173 -6.06 -4.05 20.99
C ARG A 173 -5.79 -3.00 22.06
N ARG A 174 -5.37 -3.42 23.25
CA ARG A 174 -5.14 -2.51 24.38
C ARG A 174 -4.04 -1.49 24.09
N LEU A 175 -2.96 -1.91 23.45
CA LEU A 175 -1.81 -1.07 23.12
C LEU A 175 -1.85 -0.51 21.68
N SER A 176 -2.93 -0.74 20.95
CA SER A 176 -3.09 -0.31 19.56
C SER A 176 -1.91 -0.71 18.66
N LEU A 177 -1.39 -1.94 18.80
CA LEU A 177 -0.23 -2.43 18.05
C LEU A 177 -0.62 -3.08 16.73
N SER A 178 0.32 -3.08 15.77
CA SER A 178 0.21 -3.97 14.61
C SER A 178 0.38 -5.43 15.04
N THR A 179 -0.14 -6.38 14.26
CA THR A 179 -0.05 -7.81 14.58
C THR A 179 1.39 -8.23 14.82
N THR A 180 2.33 -7.85 13.95
CA THR A 180 3.75 -8.20 14.07
C THR A 180 4.37 -7.68 15.36
N TYR A 181 4.09 -6.42 15.72
CA TYR A 181 4.63 -5.83 16.96
C TYR A 181 3.99 -6.42 18.22
N ALA A 182 2.72 -6.81 18.18
CA ALA A 182 2.08 -7.48 19.31
C ALA A 182 2.73 -8.84 19.60
N TYR A 183 3.05 -9.62 18.55
CA TYR A 183 3.77 -10.88 18.71
C TYR A 183 5.22 -10.68 19.20
N GLN A 184 5.92 -9.65 18.68
CA GLN A 184 7.27 -9.30 19.14
C GLN A 184 7.26 -8.87 20.62
N LEU A 185 6.32 -8.01 21.02
CA LEU A 185 6.16 -7.58 22.39
C LEU A 185 5.84 -8.78 23.30
N ALA A 186 4.92 -9.64 22.92
CA ALA A 186 4.59 -10.83 23.69
C ALA A 186 5.80 -11.75 23.88
N ALA A 187 6.60 -11.96 22.83
CA ALA A 187 7.85 -12.74 22.92
C ALA A 187 8.89 -12.07 23.83
N GLN A 188 8.96 -10.74 23.83
CA GLN A 188 9.84 -10.00 24.73
C GLN A 188 9.38 -10.14 26.19
N LEU A 189 8.08 -9.97 26.46
CA LEU A 189 7.51 -10.12 27.82
C LEU A 189 7.68 -11.54 28.35
N GLU A 190 7.61 -12.54 27.48
CA GLU A 190 7.88 -13.94 27.83
C GLU A 190 9.36 -14.14 28.23
N ARG A 191 10.31 -13.55 27.49
CA ARG A 191 11.74 -13.55 27.84
C ARG A 191 12.02 -12.80 29.14
N GLU A 192 11.32 -11.70 29.39
CA GLU A 192 11.41 -10.92 30.62
C GLU A 192 10.69 -11.62 31.81
N LYS A 193 10.13 -12.81 31.60
CA LYS A 193 9.38 -13.59 32.61
C LYS A 193 8.22 -12.81 33.24
N LYS A 194 7.59 -11.92 32.50
CA LYS A 194 6.38 -11.18 32.93
C LYS A 194 5.09 -11.92 32.61
N ILE A 195 5.14 -12.75 31.58
CA ILE A 195 4.03 -13.61 31.15
C ILE A 195 4.54 -14.98 30.77
N ILE A 196 3.71 -16.00 30.94
CA ILE A 196 4.03 -17.39 30.64
C ILE A 196 3.03 -17.89 29.59
N ASN A 197 3.53 -18.44 28.49
CA ASN A 197 2.67 -19.04 27.48
C ASN A 197 2.17 -20.41 27.97
N ILE A 198 0.86 -20.53 28.09
CA ILE A 198 0.15 -21.77 28.44
C ILE A 198 -0.61 -22.37 27.26
N GLY A 199 -0.57 -21.70 26.11
CA GLY A 199 -1.21 -22.13 24.87
C GLY A 199 -0.26 -22.89 23.94
N SER A 200 -0.77 -23.28 22.78
CA SER A 200 0.00 -23.96 21.75
C SER A 200 0.91 -22.98 20.95
N ARG A 201 1.78 -23.56 20.10
CA ARG A 201 2.61 -22.78 19.16
C ARG A 201 1.77 -21.89 18.23
N TYR A 202 0.60 -22.37 17.83
CA TYR A 202 -0.29 -21.68 16.89
C TYR A 202 -1.31 -20.76 17.56
N ARG A 203 -1.68 -21.04 18.82
CA ARG A 203 -2.62 -20.25 19.61
C ARG A 203 -2.00 -19.90 20.95
N LYS A 204 -1.26 -18.80 20.97
CA LYS A 204 -0.59 -18.33 22.18
C LYS A 204 -1.58 -17.70 23.14
N ILE A 205 -1.60 -18.22 24.34
CA ILE A 205 -2.39 -17.75 25.49
C ILE A 205 -1.42 -17.58 26.66
N TYR A 206 -1.51 -16.46 27.34
CA TYR A 206 -0.57 -16.12 28.39
C TYR A 206 -1.27 -15.96 29.72
N LYS A 207 -0.60 -16.41 30.78
CA LYS A 207 -0.93 -16.08 32.16
C LYS A 207 0.15 -15.18 32.76
N LYS A 208 -0.16 -14.52 33.87
CA LYS A 208 0.83 -13.77 34.65
C LYS A 208 1.91 -14.71 35.13
N ALA A 209 3.15 -14.29 35.09
CA ALA A 209 4.30 -15.04 35.64
C ALA A 209 4.35 -14.97 37.17
#